data_fb062c09bc2821790f8692488c87b3e2
#
_entry.id   fb062c09bc2821790f8692488c87b3e2
#
_cell.length_a   1.000
_cell.length_b   1.000
_cell.length_c   1.000
_cell.angle_alpha   90.00
_cell.angle_beta   90.00
_cell.angle_gamma   90.00
#
_symmetry.space_group_name_H-M   'P 1'
#
loop_
_entity.id
_entity.type
_entity.pdbx_description
1 polymer ?
#
loop_
_entity_poly.entity_id
_entity_poly.type
_entity_poly.pdbx_seq_one_letter_code
_entity_poly.pdbx_strand_id
1 'polypeptide(L)'
;ALTKIANDVRWLASGPRCGLGELVLPANEPGSSIMPGKVNPSQCEALLMIAAQVMGNDVAVGIAGCAGQFQLNTAKPLLAHNLLQSIRLLTDGMGGFDRFCAQGLAPDRARIAAQLSQSLMLVTALVPHLGHDRAAALALHAQSVGCSLRDAALASGEVSAEQFDAWVVPGQMVDSIDPAPHHPT
;
A
#
# COMPACT_ATOMS: atom_id res chain seq x y z
N ALA A 1 -5.85 4.26 -10.75
CA ALA A 1 -5.85 4.44 -9.30
C ALA A 1 -6.30 3.17 -8.57
N LEU A 2 -7.51 2.60 -8.84
CA LEU A 2 -8.07 1.45 -8.11
C LEU A 2 -7.19 0.21 -8.13
N THR A 3 -6.56 -0.11 -9.27
CA THR A 3 -5.60 -1.21 -9.40
C THR A 3 -4.42 -1.07 -8.42
N LYS A 4 -3.90 0.15 -8.29
CA LYS A 4 -2.80 0.42 -7.35
C LYS A 4 -3.26 0.27 -5.91
N ILE A 5 -4.38 0.87 -5.53
CA ILE A 5 -4.93 0.80 -4.18
C ILE A 5 -5.17 -0.67 -3.76
N ALA A 6 -5.84 -1.44 -4.63
CA ALA A 6 -6.13 -2.84 -4.36
C ALA A 6 -4.85 -3.69 -4.22
N ASN A 7 -3.84 -3.46 -5.05
CA ASN A 7 -2.56 -4.15 -4.94
C ASN A 7 -1.80 -3.75 -3.67
N ASP A 8 -1.75 -2.48 -3.31
CA ASP A 8 -1.06 -2.03 -2.10
C ASP A 8 -1.68 -2.66 -0.85
N VAL A 9 -3.02 -2.61 -0.73
CA VAL A 9 -3.72 -3.24 0.39
C VAL A 9 -3.46 -4.75 0.44
N ARG A 10 -3.52 -5.42 -0.71
CA ARG A 10 -3.26 -6.86 -0.82
C ARG A 10 -1.83 -7.23 -0.39
N TRP A 11 -0.83 -6.47 -0.84
CA TRP A 11 0.56 -6.70 -0.49
C TRP A 11 0.85 -6.39 0.98
N LEU A 12 0.39 -5.25 1.48
CA LEU A 12 0.58 -4.86 2.87
C LEU A 12 -0.11 -5.82 3.85
N ALA A 13 -1.20 -6.48 3.42
CA ALA A 13 -1.89 -7.48 4.22
C ALA A 13 -1.36 -8.91 4.03
N SER A 14 -0.30 -9.11 3.23
CA SER A 14 0.26 -10.45 2.98
C SER A 14 0.85 -11.06 4.24
N GLY A 15 0.53 -12.32 4.47
CA GLY A 15 0.97 -13.03 5.68
C GLY A 15 0.09 -14.26 5.96
N PRO A 16 -0.09 -14.65 7.25
CA PRO A 16 0.20 -13.89 8.49
C PRO A 16 1.65 -13.89 8.96
N ARG A 17 2.42 -14.93 8.78
CA ARG A 17 3.79 -14.98 9.33
C ARG A 17 4.88 -14.67 8.32
N CYS A 18 4.65 -15.01 7.07
CA CYS A 18 5.53 -14.72 5.93
C CYS A 18 4.83 -13.72 5.02
N GLY A 19 5.42 -12.57 4.80
CA GLY A 19 4.87 -11.47 4.05
C GLY A 19 5.05 -10.15 4.78
N LEU A 20 4.50 -9.07 4.25
CA LEU A 20 4.61 -7.74 4.87
C LEU A 20 3.84 -7.70 6.19
N GLY A 21 2.55 -8.03 6.16
CA GLY A 21 1.72 -8.14 7.36
C GLY A 21 1.52 -6.82 8.11
N GLU A 22 1.63 -5.68 7.42
CA GLU A 22 1.45 -4.35 8.02
C GLU A 22 -0.01 -3.95 8.18
N LEU A 23 -0.89 -4.56 7.38
CA LEU A 23 -2.33 -4.36 7.44
C LEU A 23 -3.06 -5.65 7.81
N VAL A 24 -4.10 -5.50 8.60
CA VAL A 24 -5.03 -6.57 8.96
C VAL A 24 -6.34 -6.34 8.23
N LEU A 25 -6.74 -7.30 7.40
CA LEU A 25 -8.02 -7.28 6.69
C LEU A 25 -9.15 -7.81 7.56
N PRO A 26 -10.37 -7.29 7.41
CA PRO A 26 -11.55 -7.89 8.03
C PRO A 26 -11.79 -9.31 7.46
N ALA A 27 -12.06 -10.27 8.35
CA ALA A 27 -12.41 -11.63 7.98
C ALA A 27 -13.91 -11.71 7.62
N ASN A 28 -14.23 -11.44 6.35
CA ASN A 28 -15.63 -11.41 5.87
C ASN A 28 -16.15 -12.78 5.43
N GLU A 29 -15.26 -13.74 5.19
CA GLU A 29 -15.59 -15.05 4.67
C GLU A 29 -14.71 -16.13 5.30
N PRO A 30 -15.18 -17.37 5.36
CA PRO A 30 -14.32 -18.48 5.74
C PRO A 30 -13.11 -18.51 4.79
N GLY A 31 -11.92 -18.57 5.36
CA GLY A 31 -10.70 -18.75 4.56
C GLY A 31 -10.73 -20.09 3.81
N SER A 32 -9.58 -20.72 3.62
CA SER A 32 -9.51 -22.08 3.08
C SER A 32 -9.89 -23.11 4.15
N SER A 33 -10.64 -24.15 3.81
CA SER A 33 -10.88 -25.31 4.67
C SER A 33 -9.58 -26.05 5.04
N ILE A 34 -8.53 -25.88 4.22
CA ILE A 34 -7.23 -26.56 4.37
C ILE A 34 -6.27 -25.73 5.23
N MET A 35 -6.44 -24.41 5.29
CA MET A 35 -5.53 -23.48 5.97
C MET A 35 -6.28 -22.67 7.04
N PRO A 36 -6.34 -23.17 8.29
CA PRO A 36 -6.99 -22.45 9.38
C PRO A 36 -6.36 -21.06 9.59
N GLY A 37 -7.20 -20.04 9.80
CA GLY A 37 -6.77 -18.67 10.04
C GLY A 37 -6.36 -17.89 8.79
N LYS A 38 -6.50 -18.48 7.58
CA LYS A 38 -6.26 -17.75 6.33
C LYS A 38 -7.37 -16.73 6.11
N VAL A 39 -6.99 -15.48 5.88
CA VAL A 39 -7.87 -14.41 5.40
C VAL A 39 -7.52 -14.10 3.95
N ASN A 40 -8.50 -14.22 3.05
CA ASN A 40 -8.29 -13.90 1.64
C ASN A 40 -8.52 -12.40 1.39
N PRO A 41 -7.72 -11.75 0.52
CA PRO A 41 -7.93 -10.38 0.09
C PRO A 41 -9.00 -10.28 -1.02
N SER A 42 -10.14 -10.97 -0.85
CA SER A 42 -11.16 -11.18 -1.92
C SER A 42 -11.70 -9.88 -2.48
N GLN A 43 -11.87 -8.86 -1.64
CA GLN A 43 -12.35 -7.54 -2.11
C GLN A 43 -11.30 -6.83 -2.97
N CYS A 44 -10.02 -6.98 -2.63
CA CYS A 44 -8.92 -6.47 -3.47
C CYS A 44 -8.87 -7.19 -4.82
N GLU A 45 -9.02 -8.52 -4.81
CA GLU A 45 -9.00 -9.34 -6.02
C GLU A 45 -10.21 -9.04 -6.93
N ALA A 46 -11.39 -8.88 -6.35
CA ALA A 46 -12.58 -8.44 -7.08
C ALA A 46 -12.37 -7.07 -7.75
N LEU A 47 -11.82 -6.11 -7.02
CA LEU A 47 -11.56 -4.77 -7.54
C LEU A 47 -10.50 -4.77 -8.67
N LEU A 48 -9.50 -5.64 -8.59
CA LEU A 48 -8.51 -5.84 -9.66
C LEU A 48 -9.15 -6.41 -10.93
N MET A 49 -10.03 -7.42 -10.79
CA MET A 49 -10.75 -8.00 -11.93
C MET A 49 -11.70 -6.99 -12.58
N ILE A 50 -12.40 -6.18 -11.77
CA ILE A 50 -13.26 -5.09 -12.25
C ILE A 50 -12.43 -4.06 -13.03
N ALA A 51 -11.29 -3.64 -12.48
CA ALA A 51 -10.42 -2.69 -13.16
C ALA A 51 -9.93 -3.21 -14.52
N ALA A 52 -9.57 -4.49 -14.59
CA ALA A 52 -9.17 -5.12 -15.85
C ALA A 52 -10.33 -5.15 -16.86
N GLN A 53 -11.54 -5.50 -16.43
CA GLN A 53 -12.72 -5.51 -17.30
C GLN A 53 -13.05 -4.10 -17.82
N VAL A 54 -12.98 -3.09 -16.98
CA VAL A 54 -13.23 -1.69 -17.38
C VAL A 54 -12.20 -1.21 -18.40
N MET A 55 -10.94 -1.55 -18.25
CA MET A 55 -9.90 -1.26 -19.25
C MET A 55 -10.20 -1.96 -20.58
N GLY A 56 -10.66 -3.21 -20.54
CA GLY A 56 -11.09 -3.93 -21.75
C GLY A 56 -12.30 -3.27 -22.42
N ASN A 57 -13.27 -2.82 -21.65
CA ASN A 57 -14.42 -2.07 -22.16
C ASN A 57 -14.02 -0.74 -22.81
N ASP A 58 -13.03 -0.05 -22.25
CA ASP A 58 -12.49 1.21 -22.80
C ASP A 58 -11.87 0.98 -24.19
N VAL A 59 -11.12 -0.09 -24.36
CA VAL A 59 -10.58 -0.50 -25.66
C VAL A 59 -11.70 -0.76 -26.67
N ALA A 60 -12.75 -1.48 -26.27
CA ALA A 60 -13.90 -1.75 -27.13
C ALA A 60 -14.63 -0.45 -27.53
N VAL A 61 -14.78 0.50 -26.59
CA VAL A 61 -15.34 1.82 -26.83
C VAL A 61 -14.48 2.62 -27.82
N GLY A 62 -13.16 2.61 -27.65
CA GLY A 62 -12.23 3.30 -28.54
C GLY A 62 -12.32 2.78 -29.98
N ILE A 63 -12.28 1.44 -30.16
CA ILE A 63 -12.41 0.81 -31.48
C ILE A 63 -13.77 1.14 -32.13
N ALA A 64 -14.86 1.01 -31.37
CA ALA A 64 -16.19 1.31 -31.84
C ALA A 64 -16.38 2.80 -32.21
N GLY A 65 -15.72 3.69 -31.46
CA GLY A 65 -15.72 5.14 -31.76
C GLY A 65 -15.09 5.46 -33.10
N CYS A 66 -14.07 4.72 -33.52
CA CYS A 66 -13.38 4.88 -34.81
C CYS A 66 -14.12 4.25 -35.99
N ALA A 67 -15.17 3.46 -35.77
CA ALA A 67 -15.85 2.68 -36.82
C ALA A 67 -16.93 3.44 -37.60
N GLY A 68 -17.02 4.78 -37.46
CA GLY A 68 -18.00 5.59 -38.18
C GLY A 68 -17.74 5.67 -39.68
N GLN A 69 -18.82 5.66 -40.47
CA GLN A 69 -18.77 5.94 -41.92
C GLN A 69 -19.61 7.18 -42.23
N PHE A 70 -19.01 8.08 -42.97
CA PHE A 70 -19.61 9.38 -43.31
C PHE A 70 -20.11 10.11 -42.03
N GLN A 71 -21.40 10.31 -41.90
CA GLN A 71 -22.03 11.03 -40.78
C GLN A 71 -22.74 10.08 -39.78
N LEU A 72 -22.50 8.77 -39.87
CA LEU A 72 -23.16 7.76 -39.04
C LEU A 72 -22.16 6.82 -38.36
N ASN A 73 -22.33 6.58 -37.08
CA ASN A 73 -21.70 5.48 -36.36
C ASN A 73 -22.78 4.51 -35.87
N THR A 74 -22.76 3.29 -36.38
CA THR A 74 -23.72 2.24 -36.06
C THR A 74 -23.37 1.49 -34.77
N ALA A 75 -22.17 1.69 -34.20
CA ALA A 75 -21.70 0.99 -32.99
C ALA A 75 -22.24 1.59 -31.67
N LYS A 76 -23.18 2.52 -31.71
CA LYS A 76 -23.77 3.15 -30.51
C LYS A 76 -24.26 2.15 -29.45
N PRO A 77 -24.90 1.00 -29.80
CA PRO A 77 -25.31 0.03 -28.79
C PRO A 77 -24.13 -0.59 -28.06
N LEU A 78 -23.01 -0.85 -28.72
CA LEU A 78 -21.78 -1.37 -28.11
C LEU A 78 -21.14 -0.32 -27.18
N LEU A 79 -21.10 0.94 -27.61
CA LEU A 79 -20.60 2.06 -26.79
C LEU A 79 -21.43 2.19 -25.51
N ALA A 80 -22.76 2.20 -25.62
CA ALA A 80 -23.65 2.31 -24.49
C ALA A 80 -23.52 1.11 -23.53
N HIS A 81 -23.45 -0.11 -24.07
CA HIS A 81 -23.29 -1.31 -23.27
C HIS A 81 -22.01 -1.28 -22.40
N ASN A 82 -20.87 -1.06 -23.04
CA ASN A 82 -19.58 -1.07 -22.34
C ASN A 82 -19.45 0.08 -21.32
N LEU A 83 -19.96 1.27 -21.65
CA LEU A 83 -19.94 2.41 -20.74
C LEU A 83 -20.80 2.15 -19.50
N LEU A 84 -22.08 1.75 -19.71
CA LEU A 84 -22.99 1.47 -18.60
C LEU A 84 -22.56 0.28 -17.75
N GLN A 85 -21.96 -0.76 -18.36
CA GLN A 85 -21.38 -1.87 -17.63
C GLN A 85 -20.21 -1.39 -16.76
N SER A 86 -19.31 -0.57 -17.31
CA SER A 86 -18.17 -0.04 -16.57
C SER A 86 -18.61 0.80 -15.36
N ILE A 87 -19.63 1.65 -15.54
CA ILE A 87 -20.19 2.46 -14.45
C ILE A 87 -20.73 1.55 -13.34
N ARG A 88 -21.52 0.52 -13.69
CA ARG A 88 -22.06 -0.41 -12.70
C ARG A 88 -20.96 -1.18 -11.96
N LEU A 89 -20.03 -1.76 -12.70
CA LEU A 89 -18.93 -2.53 -12.11
C LEU A 89 -18.09 -1.68 -11.15
N LEU A 90 -17.77 -0.43 -11.52
CA LEU A 90 -17.03 0.48 -10.65
C LEU A 90 -17.83 0.87 -9.41
N THR A 91 -19.13 1.18 -9.58
CA THR A 91 -19.99 1.57 -8.45
C THR A 91 -20.12 0.42 -7.45
N ASP A 92 -20.42 -0.78 -7.92
CA ASP A 92 -20.62 -1.96 -7.05
C ASP A 92 -19.29 -2.40 -6.44
N GLY A 93 -18.19 -2.40 -7.23
CA GLY A 93 -16.87 -2.81 -6.77
C GLY A 93 -16.27 -1.86 -5.73
N MET A 94 -16.38 -0.55 -5.94
CA MET A 94 -15.91 0.43 -4.95
C MET A 94 -16.75 0.38 -3.68
N GLY A 95 -18.07 0.27 -3.79
CA GLY A 95 -18.97 0.14 -2.64
C GLY A 95 -18.72 -1.15 -1.85
N GLY A 96 -18.44 -2.26 -2.54
CA GLY A 96 -18.06 -3.52 -1.90
C GLY A 96 -16.71 -3.43 -1.22
N PHE A 97 -15.71 -2.85 -1.89
CA PHE A 97 -14.38 -2.65 -1.31
C PHE A 97 -14.43 -1.75 -0.07
N ASP A 98 -15.16 -0.64 -0.13
CA ASP A 98 -15.33 0.25 1.02
C ASP A 98 -15.96 -0.49 2.21
N ARG A 99 -17.12 -1.10 1.99
CA ARG A 99 -17.91 -1.74 3.05
C ARG A 99 -17.21 -2.94 3.69
N PHE A 100 -16.59 -3.80 2.88
CA PHE A 100 -16.08 -5.10 3.31
C PHE A 100 -14.56 -5.17 3.44
N CYS A 101 -13.85 -4.11 3.10
CA CYS A 101 -12.40 -4.03 3.25
C CYS A 101 -11.99 -2.75 3.96
N ALA A 102 -12.21 -1.56 3.35
CA ALA A 102 -11.63 -0.31 3.82
C ALA A 102 -12.12 0.08 5.24
N GLN A 103 -13.43 -0.07 5.52
CA GLN A 103 -14.00 0.28 6.82
C GLN A 103 -13.51 -0.61 7.98
N GLY A 104 -13.03 -1.82 7.69
CA GLY A 104 -12.49 -2.74 8.69
C GLY A 104 -10.97 -2.89 8.66
N LEU A 105 -10.28 -2.14 7.80
CA LEU A 105 -8.85 -2.19 7.66
C LEU A 105 -8.15 -1.61 8.89
N ALA A 106 -7.20 -2.34 9.46
CA ALA A 106 -6.45 -1.91 10.63
C ALA A 106 -4.93 -2.09 10.44
N PRO A 107 -4.09 -1.19 10.99
CA PRO A 107 -2.64 -1.39 10.98
C PRO A 107 -2.22 -2.43 12.04
N ASP A 108 -1.33 -3.35 11.68
CA ASP A 108 -0.59 -4.13 12.66
C ASP A 108 0.60 -3.29 13.17
N ARG A 109 0.34 -2.54 14.24
CA ARG A 109 1.33 -1.61 14.82
C ARG A 109 2.59 -2.32 15.31
N ALA A 110 2.47 -3.54 15.82
CA ALA A 110 3.61 -4.30 16.31
C ALA A 110 4.52 -4.72 15.14
N ARG A 111 3.91 -5.21 14.05
CA ARG A 111 4.62 -5.60 12.84
C ARG A 111 5.30 -4.39 12.18
N ILE A 112 4.58 -3.28 12.05
CA ILE A 112 5.11 -2.03 11.50
C ILE A 112 6.31 -1.55 12.34
N ALA A 113 6.20 -1.52 13.66
CA ALA A 113 7.28 -1.09 14.54
C ALA A 113 8.52 -2.00 14.40
N ALA A 114 8.31 -3.32 14.35
CA ALA A 114 9.40 -4.27 14.17
C ALA A 114 10.13 -4.09 12.82
N GLN A 115 9.39 -3.89 11.74
CA GLN A 115 9.97 -3.65 10.41
C GLN A 115 10.68 -2.30 10.34
N LEU A 116 10.07 -1.25 10.90
CA LEU A 116 10.65 0.08 10.94
C LEU A 116 11.97 0.10 11.70
N SER A 117 12.07 -0.60 12.83
CA SER A 117 13.31 -0.70 13.61
C SER A 117 14.47 -1.35 12.85
N GLN A 118 14.18 -2.15 11.82
CA GLN A 118 15.18 -2.76 10.95
C GLN A 118 15.55 -1.89 9.75
N SER A 119 14.85 -0.78 9.53
CA SER A 119 15.08 0.07 8.37
C SER A 119 16.38 0.87 8.49
N LEU A 120 17.30 0.66 7.55
CA LEU A 120 18.52 1.45 7.47
C LEU A 120 18.27 2.89 6.97
N MET A 121 17.08 3.20 6.45
CA MET A 121 16.69 4.57 6.06
C MET A 121 16.68 5.53 7.25
N LEU A 122 16.54 5.02 8.47
CA LEU A 122 16.61 5.79 9.70
C LEU A 122 17.96 6.49 9.90
N VAL A 123 18.99 6.07 9.19
CA VAL A 123 20.33 6.69 9.23
C VAL A 123 20.32 8.17 8.85
N THR A 124 19.34 8.60 8.06
CA THR A 124 19.23 10.02 7.65
C THR A 124 19.04 10.95 8.83
N ALA A 125 18.45 10.48 9.92
CA ALA A 125 18.32 11.24 11.17
C ALA A 125 19.66 11.46 11.89
N LEU A 126 20.66 10.65 11.63
CA LEU A 126 22.00 10.79 12.21
C LEU A 126 22.90 11.79 11.44
N VAL A 127 22.55 12.11 10.20
CA VAL A 127 23.36 12.98 9.34
C VAL A 127 23.63 14.37 9.94
N PRO A 128 22.66 15.06 10.55
CA PRO A 128 22.89 16.36 11.18
C PRO A 128 23.90 16.32 12.34
N HIS A 129 24.04 15.17 12.98
CA HIS A 129 24.87 14.99 14.18
C HIS A 129 26.26 14.43 13.88
N LEU A 130 26.35 13.49 12.93
CA LEU A 130 27.60 12.79 12.61
C LEU A 130 28.24 13.26 11.31
N GLY A 131 27.50 13.93 10.44
CA GLY A 131 27.86 14.18 9.06
C GLY A 131 27.58 12.97 8.16
N HIS A 132 27.51 13.24 6.84
CA HIS A 132 27.09 12.26 5.83
C HIS A 132 27.99 11.00 5.81
N ASP A 133 29.31 11.16 5.81
CA ASP A 133 30.22 10.05 5.61
C ASP A 133 30.20 9.04 6.76
N ARG A 134 30.12 9.52 8.01
CA ARG A 134 30.02 8.65 9.19
C ARG A 134 28.67 7.97 9.28
N ALA A 135 27.59 8.69 9.02
CA ALA A 135 26.25 8.11 8.97
C ALA A 135 26.17 7.02 7.89
N ALA A 136 26.70 7.27 6.70
CA ALA A 136 26.77 6.26 5.63
C ALA A 136 27.60 5.03 6.02
N ALA A 137 28.76 5.24 6.67
CA ALA A 137 29.59 4.12 7.14
C ALA A 137 28.86 3.24 8.15
N LEU A 138 28.08 3.83 9.09
CA LEU A 138 27.25 3.08 10.04
C LEU A 138 26.19 2.23 9.33
N ALA A 139 25.48 2.79 8.35
CA ALA A 139 24.47 2.05 7.60
C ALA A 139 25.08 0.90 6.79
N LEU A 140 26.21 1.12 6.14
CA LEU A 140 26.94 0.08 5.41
C LEU A 140 27.45 -1.03 6.34
N HIS A 141 27.94 -0.66 7.51
CA HIS A 141 28.36 -1.63 8.52
C HIS A 141 27.17 -2.46 9.01
N ALA A 142 26.06 -1.81 9.38
CA ALA A 142 24.82 -2.51 9.79
C ALA A 142 24.36 -3.51 8.71
N GLN A 143 24.36 -3.09 7.44
CA GLN A 143 24.02 -3.93 6.31
C GLN A 143 24.97 -5.13 6.17
N SER A 144 26.28 -4.92 6.30
CA SER A 144 27.28 -5.97 6.09
C SER A 144 27.26 -7.04 7.19
N VAL A 145 26.96 -6.63 8.42
CA VAL A 145 26.91 -7.53 9.60
C VAL A 145 25.51 -8.10 9.81
N GLY A 146 24.48 -7.51 9.21
CA GLY A 146 23.08 -7.94 9.38
C GLY A 146 22.49 -7.58 10.74
N CYS A 147 22.94 -6.46 11.34
CA CYS A 147 22.39 -5.95 12.60
C CYS A 147 21.52 -4.72 12.38
N SER A 148 20.81 -4.28 13.41
CA SER A 148 20.03 -3.04 13.34
C SER A 148 20.95 -1.82 13.27
N LEU A 149 20.43 -0.71 12.72
CA LEU A 149 21.17 0.55 12.71
C LEU A 149 21.53 1.01 14.14
N ARG A 150 20.65 0.76 15.10
CA ARG A 150 20.88 1.07 16.52
C ARG A 150 22.06 0.29 17.07
N ASP A 151 22.11 -1.02 16.84
CA ASP A 151 23.21 -1.85 17.32
C ASP A 151 24.55 -1.43 16.71
N ALA A 152 24.55 -1.14 15.41
CA ALA A 152 25.75 -0.65 14.71
C ALA A 152 26.23 0.70 15.28
N ALA A 153 25.32 1.64 15.53
CA ALA A 153 25.64 2.93 16.10
C ALA A 153 26.23 2.84 17.52
N LEU A 154 25.65 1.99 18.37
CA LEU A 154 26.16 1.74 19.73
C LEU A 154 27.51 1.04 19.70
N ALA A 155 27.70 0.05 18.83
CA ALA A 155 28.96 -0.68 18.69
C ALA A 155 30.10 0.18 18.19
N SER A 156 29.83 1.24 17.42
CA SER A 156 30.84 2.18 16.95
C SER A 156 31.46 3.00 18.09
N GLY A 157 30.77 3.15 19.21
CA GLY A 157 31.17 4.02 20.32
C GLY A 157 31.02 5.53 20.06
N GLU A 158 30.52 5.92 18.87
CA GLU A 158 30.33 7.34 18.50
C GLU A 158 28.98 7.89 18.97
N VAL A 159 28.01 7.04 19.27
CA VAL A 159 26.65 7.40 19.65
C VAL A 159 26.22 6.61 20.88
N SER A 160 25.78 7.30 21.94
CA SER A 160 25.20 6.61 23.09
C SER A 160 23.75 6.16 22.81
N ALA A 161 23.21 5.28 23.64
CA ALA A 161 21.83 4.82 23.51
C ALA A 161 20.84 6.00 23.60
N GLU A 162 21.07 6.89 24.57
CA GLU A 162 20.23 8.06 24.81
C GLU A 162 20.30 9.04 23.62
N GLN A 163 21.49 9.22 23.02
CA GLN A 163 21.66 10.05 21.82
C GLN A 163 20.93 9.45 20.63
N PHE A 164 21.10 8.14 20.39
CA PHE A 164 20.41 7.47 19.29
C PHE A 164 18.88 7.60 19.42
N ASP A 165 18.35 7.28 20.60
CA ASP A 165 16.92 7.29 20.83
C ASP A 165 16.32 8.73 20.78
N ALA A 166 17.14 9.74 21.08
CA ALA A 166 16.74 11.16 20.97
C ALA A 166 16.80 11.69 19.52
N TRP A 167 17.77 11.23 18.71
CA TRP A 167 17.96 11.71 17.33
C TRP A 167 17.16 10.94 16.30
N VAL A 168 16.96 9.63 16.50
CA VAL A 168 16.25 8.77 15.56
C VAL A 168 14.81 8.60 16.01
N VAL A 169 14.00 9.60 15.72
CA VAL A 169 12.56 9.61 16.01
C VAL A 169 11.79 9.58 14.69
N PRO A 170 11.33 8.41 14.23
CA PRO A 170 10.70 8.26 12.90
C PRO A 170 9.54 9.22 12.65
N GLY A 171 8.75 9.54 13.68
CA GLY A 171 7.66 10.51 13.57
C GLY A 171 8.09 11.95 13.26
N GLN A 172 9.36 12.29 13.48
CA GLN A 172 9.92 13.60 13.14
C GLN A 172 10.62 13.61 11.77
N MET A 173 10.73 12.45 11.13
CA MET A 173 11.34 12.29 9.80
C MET A 173 10.34 12.42 8.66
N VAL A 174 9.08 12.58 8.97
CA VAL A 174 7.98 12.76 8.01
C VAL A 174 7.29 14.09 8.28
N ASP A 175 6.77 14.70 7.22
CA ASP A 175 5.94 15.90 7.38
C ASP A 175 4.73 15.58 8.24
N SER A 176 4.36 16.52 9.13
CA SER A 176 3.13 16.40 9.88
C SER A 176 1.96 16.32 8.90
N ILE A 177 1.32 15.18 8.82
CA ILE A 177 0.02 15.09 8.16
C ILE A 177 -0.96 15.75 9.13
N ASP A 178 -1.12 17.06 9.02
CA ASP A 178 -2.24 17.73 9.66
C ASP A 178 -3.52 17.05 9.17
N PRO A 179 -4.35 16.49 10.04
CA PRO A 179 -5.63 15.97 9.61
C PRO A 179 -6.36 17.14 8.96
N ALA A 180 -6.67 17.00 7.66
CA ALA A 180 -7.42 18.01 6.93
C ALA A 180 -8.65 18.41 7.78
N PRO A 181 -8.96 19.70 7.93
CA PRO A 181 -10.10 20.11 8.71
C PRO A 181 -11.34 19.43 8.13
N HIS A 182 -12.03 18.66 8.98
CA HIS A 182 -13.32 18.09 8.62
C HIS A 182 -14.23 19.24 8.21
N HIS A 183 -14.49 19.41 6.93
CA HIS A 183 -15.57 20.26 6.48
C HIS A 183 -16.88 19.57 6.89
N PRO A 184 -17.67 20.14 7.79
CA PRO A 184 -18.99 19.63 8.09
C PRO A 184 -19.85 19.85 6.84
N THR A 185 -20.37 18.76 6.27
CA THR A 185 -21.42 18.75 5.24
C THR A 185 -22.74 19.09 5.84
#